data_68bb6cadf5d108ba71724e2647470e00
#
_entry.id   68bb6cadf5d108ba71724e2647470e00
#
_cell.length_a   1.000
_cell.length_b   1.000
_cell.length_c   1.000
_cell.angle_alpha   90.00
_cell.angle_beta   90.00
_cell.angle_gamma   90.00
#
_symmetry.space_group_name_H-M   'P 1'
#
loop_
_entity.id
_entity.type
_entity.pdbx_description
1 polymer ?
#
loop_
_entity_poly.entity_id
_entity_poly.type
_entity_poly.pdbx_seq_one_letter_code
_entity_poly.pdbx_strand_id
1 'polypeptide(L)'
;MIFWIASYPKSGNTWLRILISCYYYTENGLFYENVFKKIGQFPEKMHFTSFEYDKNIVTDTTRFWIKAQEKINDDNKLKFFKTHNAFGALNNNHFTNSKNSIGAIYVVRDPRNVITSLKNHYELNDEQALKWMMNEKNFIYDVEKFKVLSLIHI
;
A
#
# COMPACT_ATOMS: atom_id res chain seq x y z
N MET A 1 16.43 -2.82 3.07
CA MET A 1 15.51 -3.89 2.62
C MET A 1 14.11 -3.60 3.13
N ILE A 2 13.10 -3.80 2.28
CA ILE A 2 11.70 -3.50 2.61
C ILE A 2 10.99 -4.73 3.19
N PHE A 3 10.23 -4.52 4.27
CA PHE A 3 9.25 -5.45 4.79
C PHE A 3 7.84 -4.89 4.56
N TRP A 4 6.99 -5.64 3.89
CA TRP A 4 5.68 -5.18 3.48
C TRP A 4 4.59 -5.49 4.50
N ILE A 5 3.74 -4.51 4.76
CA ILE A 5 2.45 -4.70 5.45
C ILE A 5 1.37 -4.59 4.38
N ALA A 6 1.05 -5.71 3.79
CA ALA A 6 0.13 -5.80 2.65
C ALA A 6 -1.28 -6.17 3.11
N SER A 7 -2.29 -5.66 2.45
CA SER A 7 -3.68 -6.02 2.72
C SER A 7 -4.60 -5.58 1.58
N TYR A 8 -5.74 -6.23 1.49
CA TYR A 8 -6.90 -5.62 0.85
C TYR A 8 -7.33 -4.36 1.64
N PRO A 9 -7.83 -3.30 1.01
CA PRO A 9 -8.36 -2.13 1.71
C PRO A 9 -9.40 -2.50 2.78
N LYS A 10 -9.40 -1.77 3.88
CA LYS A 10 -10.32 -1.97 5.01
C LYS A 10 -10.15 -3.29 5.78
N SER A 11 -9.05 -4.03 5.54
CA SER A 11 -8.75 -5.29 6.24
C SER A 11 -8.03 -5.12 7.58
N GLY A 12 -7.73 -3.89 8.03
CA GLY A 12 -7.07 -3.65 9.31
C GLY A 12 -5.58 -3.29 9.21
N ASN A 13 -5.09 -2.98 8.01
CA ASN A 13 -3.69 -2.57 7.79
C ASN A 13 -3.23 -1.44 8.73
N THR A 14 -4.08 -0.44 8.96
CA THR A 14 -3.77 0.68 9.85
C THR A 14 -3.53 0.21 11.29
N TRP A 15 -4.32 -0.74 11.80
CA TRP A 15 -4.14 -1.33 13.11
C TRP A 15 -2.80 -2.02 13.26
N LEU A 16 -2.48 -2.93 12.33
CA LEU A 16 -1.20 -3.62 12.35
C LEU A 16 -0.02 -2.63 12.21
N ARG A 17 -0.16 -1.63 11.35
CA ARG A 17 0.85 -0.60 11.17
C ARG A 17 1.12 0.19 12.46
N ILE A 18 0.07 0.53 13.22
CA ILE A 18 0.20 1.18 14.53
C ILE A 18 0.94 0.26 15.50
N LEU A 19 0.54 -1.01 15.63
CA LEU A 19 1.17 -1.96 16.52
C LEU A 19 2.66 -2.15 16.21
N ILE A 20 3.01 -2.36 14.94
CA ILE A 20 4.41 -2.48 14.52
C ILE A 20 5.17 -1.17 14.77
N SER A 21 4.53 -0.01 14.53
CA SER A 21 5.17 1.28 14.78
C SER A 21 5.44 1.50 16.26
N CYS A 22 4.51 1.18 17.14
CA CYS A 22 4.72 1.25 18.59
C CYS A 22 5.85 0.31 19.05
N TYR A 23 5.80 -0.94 18.59
CA TYR A 23 6.80 -1.94 18.96
C TYR A 23 8.21 -1.59 18.48
N TYR A 24 8.35 -1.11 17.23
CA TYR A 24 9.65 -0.96 16.60
C TYR A 24 10.28 0.45 16.75
N TYR A 25 9.44 1.48 16.88
CA TYR A 25 9.91 2.87 16.87
C TYR A 25 9.68 3.62 18.19
N THR A 26 9.24 2.94 19.25
CA THR A 26 9.13 3.52 20.60
C THR A 26 9.88 2.66 21.61
N GLU A 27 10.41 3.28 22.66
CA GLU A 27 11.14 2.55 23.72
C GLU A 27 10.23 1.76 24.64
N ASN A 28 8.99 2.22 24.82
CA ASN A 28 8.04 1.67 25.78
C ASN A 28 6.82 0.97 25.15
N GLY A 29 6.77 0.88 23.81
CA GLY A 29 5.64 0.30 23.10
C GLY A 29 4.36 1.12 23.11
N LEU A 30 4.37 2.32 23.68
CA LEU A 30 3.17 3.15 23.82
C LEU A 30 2.84 3.91 22.54
N PHE A 31 1.54 4.04 22.30
CA PHE A 31 1.03 4.86 21.20
C PHE A 31 1.20 6.35 21.52
N TYR A 32 1.68 7.10 20.53
CA TYR A 32 1.63 8.56 20.51
C TYR A 32 1.15 9.03 19.13
N GLU A 33 0.63 10.26 19.10
CA GLU A 33 0.15 10.83 17.85
C GLU A 33 1.26 10.78 16.76
N ASN A 34 0.86 10.37 15.58
CA ASN A 34 1.75 10.26 14.43
C ASN A 34 2.79 9.09 14.46
N VAL A 35 2.85 8.23 15.47
CA VAL A 35 3.77 7.08 15.47
C VAL A 35 3.58 6.22 14.22
N PHE A 36 2.35 6.05 13.74
CA PHE A 36 2.06 5.27 12.53
C PHE A 36 2.63 5.89 11.25
N LYS A 37 2.98 7.19 11.26
CA LYS A 37 3.66 7.85 10.12
C LYS A 37 5.09 7.38 9.92
N LYS A 38 5.68 6.71 10.92
CA LYS A 38 7.00 6.05 10.80
C LYS A 38 7.01 4.93 9.76
N ILE A 39 5.84 4.33 9.50
CA ILE A 39 5.65 3.36 8.43
C ILE A 39 4.86 4.04 7.31
N GLY A 40 5.53 4.42 6.25
CA GLY A 40 4.92 5.05 5.08
C GLY A 40 4.10 4.07 4.23
N GLN A 41 3.54 4.57 3.16
CA GLN A 41 2.86 3.76 2.14
C GLN A 41 3.69 3.75 0.87
N PHE A 42 3.76 2.62 0.18
CA PHE A 42 4.30 2.53 -1.16
C PHE A 42 3.26 1.86 -2.09
N PRO A 43 3.09 2.40 -3.29
CA PRO A 43 3.74 3.59 -3.85
C PRO A 43 3.06 4.91 -3.42
N GLU A 44 3.84 5.97 -3.34
CA GLU A 44 3.38 7.37 -3.17
C GLU A 44 4.19 8.30 -4.08
N LYS A 45 3.64 9.46 -4.43
CA LYS A 45 4.27 10.44 -5.34
C LYS A 45 5.71 10.77 -4.98
N MET A 46 6.00 10.89 -3.69
CA MET A 46 7.34 11.22 -3.21
C MET A 46 8.42 10.22 -3.65
N HIS A 47 8.05 8.96 -3.89
CA HIS A 47 8.98 7.92 -4.33
C HIS A 47 9.39 8.06 -5.80
N PHE A 48 8.67 8.90 -6.57
CA PHE A 48 8.87 9.03 -8.01
C PHE A 48 9.34 10.43 -8.44
N THR A 49 9.64 11.31 -7.51
CA THR A 49 10.03 12.71 -7.80
C THR A 49 11.29 12.85 -8.66
N SER A 50 12.15 11.85 -8.66
CA SER A 50 13.40 11.81 -9.44
C SER A 50 13.28 11.05 -10.77
N PHE A 51 12.06 10.67 -11.16
CA PHE A 51 11.79 9.96 -12.41
C PHE A 51 10.88 10.80 -13.30
N GLU A 52 11.15 10.76 -14.60
CA GLU A 52 10.27 11.36 -15.59
C GLU A 52 9.16 10.39 -15.97
N TYR A 53 7.92 10.74 -15.65
CA TYR A 53 6.73 9.96 -15.98
C TYR A 53 5.58 10.89 -16.38
N ASP A 54 4.68 10.37 -17.23
CA ASP A 54 3.48 11.10 -17.62
C ASP A 54 2.43 11.05 -16.50
N LYS A 55 2.14 12.22 -15.93
CA LYS A 55 1.16 12.38 -14.84
C LYS A 55 -0.28 12.10 -15.28
N ASN A 56 -0.56 12.12 -16.58
CA ASN A 56 -1.86 11.82 -17.13
C ASN A 56 -2.09 10.31 -17.31
N ILE A 57 -1.01 9.52 -17.27
CA ILE A 57 -1.08 8.06 -17.37
C ILE A 57 -0.92 7.46 -15.99
N VAL A 58 -2.04 7.04 -15.40
CA VAL A 58 -2.12 6.48 -14.04
C VAL A 58 -1.10 5.36 -13.79
N THR A 59 -0.85 4.53 -14.81
CA THR A 59 0.03 3.36 -14.70
C THR A 59 1.50 3.65 -15.05
N ASP A 60 1.86 4.86 -15.45
CA ASP A 60 3.22 5.13 -15.95
C ASP A 60 4.29 5.02 -14.87
N THR A 61 3.95 5.28 -13.61
CA THR A 61 4.87 5.10 -12.48
C THR A 61 5.26 3.64 -12.23
N THR A 62 4.49 2.66 -12.74
CA THR A 62 4.77 1.23 -12.51
C THR A 62 6.13 0.80 -13.05
N ARG A 63 6.57 1.39 -14.16
CA ARG A 63 7.90 1.12 -14.76
C ARG A 63 9.08 1.52 -13.87
N PHE A 64 8.81 2.28 -12.82
CA PHE A 64 9.82 2.75 -11.87
C PHE A 64 9.72 2.09 -10.49
N TRP A 65 8.77 1.19 -10.24
CA TRP A 65 8.56 0.58 -8.93
C TRP A 65 9.84 -0.04 -8.36
N ILE A 66 10.52 -0.85 -9.15
CA ILE A 66 11.78 -1.50 -8.73
C ILE A 66 12.87 -0.47 -8.45
N LYS A 67 13.07 0.49 -9.37
CA LYS A 67 14.10 1.54 -9.21
C LYS A 67 13.83 2.45 -8.01
N ALA A 68 12.57 2.76 -7.72
CA ALA A 68 12.19 3.52 -6.54
C ALA A 68 12.50 2.75 -5.25
N GLN A 69 12.25 1.44 -5.23
CA GLN A 69 12.58 0.59 -4.09
C GLN A 69 14.10 0.41 -3.91
N GLU A 70 14.87 0.34 -4.99
CA GLU A 70 16.34 0.36 -4.94
C GLU A 70 16.84 1.62 -4.25
N LYS A 71 16.33 2.79 -4.62
CA LYS A 71 16.67 4.06 -3.94
C LYS A 71 16.26 4.07 -2.46
N ILE A 72 15.09 3.53 -2.15
CA ILE A 72 14.65 3.39 -0.74
C ILE A 72 15.64 2.52 0.05
N ASN A 73 16.24 1.52 -0.58
CA ASN A 73 17.13 0.54 0.06
C ASN A 73 18.62 0.95 0.12
N ASP A 74 18.99 2.12 -0.41
CA ASP A 74 20.40 2.57 -0.53
C ASP A 74 21.17 2.56 0.81
N ASP A 75 20.48 2.78 1.92
CA ASP A 75 21.09 2.77 3.27
C ASP A 75 21.18 1.38 3.92
N ASN A 76 20.74 0.33 3.23
CA ASN A 76 20.70 -1.08 3.69
C ASN A 76 19.94 -1.32 5.02
N LYS A 77 19.14 -0.36 5.48
CA LYS A 77 18.34 -0.51 6.70
C LYS A 77 17.02 -1.22 6.42
N LEU A 78 16.49 -1.90 7.44
CA LEU A 78 15.13 -2.44 7.41
C LEU A 78 14.12 -1.30 7.42
N LYS A 79 13.19 -1.33 6.48
CA LYS A 79 12.10 -0.36 6.37
C LYS A 79 10.78 -1.08 6.19
N PHE A 80 9.78 -0.63 6.92
CA PHE A 80 8.41 -1.12 6.78
C PHE A 80 7.63 -0.20 5.86
N PHE A 81 6.86 -0.78 4.94
CA PHE A 81 5.92 -0.05 4.10
C PHE A 81 4.57 -0.73 4.06
N LYS A 82 3.53 0.09 4.20
CA LYS A 82 2.16 -0.32 3.92
C LYS A 82 1.95 -0.39 2.40
N THR A 83 1.23 -1.41 1.94
CA THR A 83 0.76 -1.46 0.55
C THR A 83 -0.61 -2.13 0.45
N HIS A 84 -1.32 -1.78 -0.63
CA HIS A 84 -2.52 -2.50 -1.09
C HIS A 84 -2.29 -3.15 -2.46
N ASN A 85 -1.07 -3.09 -2.97
CA ASN A 85 -0.75 -3.76 -4.23
C ASN A 85 -0.65 -5.28 -4.05
N ALA A 86 -1.12 -5.99 -5.07
CA ALA A 86 -0.87 -7.42 -5.19
C ALA A 86 0.61 -7.70 -5.46
N PHE A 87 1.09 -8.85 -5.01
CA PHE A 87 2.40 -9.38 -5.40
C PHE A 87 2.31 -9.92 -6.83
N GLY A 88 2.51 -9.04 -7.80
CA GLY A 88 2.36 -9.36 -9.21
C GLY A 88 3.01 -8.33 -10.12
N ALA A 89 2.57 -8.29 -11.37
CA ALA A 89 3.03 -7.33 -12.36
C ALA A 89 1.84 -6.57 -12.97
N LEU A 90 2.07 -5.29 -13.27
CA LEU A 90 1.16 -4.45 -14.01
C LEU A 90 1.89 -3.90 -15.23
N ASN A 91 1.32 -4.08 -16.44
CA ASN A 91 1.99 -3.71 -17.68
C ASN A 91 3.42 -4.27 -17.78
N ASN A 92 3.61 -5.54 -17.43
CA ASN A 92 4.90 -6.23 -17.34
C ASN A 92 5.90 -5.66 -16.32
N ASN A 93 5.49 -4.72 -15.47
CA ASN A 93 6.31 -4.18 -14.40
C ASN A 93 5.98 -4.87 -13.08
N HIS A 94 6.91 -5.62 -12.53
CA HIS A 94 6.75 -6.27 -11.23
C HIS A 94 6.66 -5.23 -10.11
N PHE A 95 5.74 -5.47 -9.15
CA PHE A 95 5.60 -4.59 -8.00
C PHE A 95 6.86 -4.54 -7.15
N THR A 96 7.47 -5.69 -6.90
CA THR A 96 8.72 -5.82 -6.14
C THR A 96 9.48 -7.09 -6.56
N ASN A 97 10.66 -7.29 -5.99
CA ASN A 97 11.49 -8.47 -6.19
C ASN A 97 12.26 -8.86 -4.91
N SER A 98 12.90 -10.03 -4.92
CA SER A 98 13.66 -10.55 -3.78
C SER A 98 14.90 -9.73 -3.39
N LYS A 99 15.41 -8.88 -4.30
CA LYS A 99 16.53 -7.97 -3.97
C LYS A 99 16.08 -6.78 -3.13
N ASN A 100 14.83 -6.35 -3.32
CA ASN A 100 14.29 -5.18 -2.64
C ASN A 100 13.47 -5.52 -1.39
N SER A 101 12.95 -6.75 -1.31
CA SER A 101 12.02 -7.17 -0.25
C SER A 101 12.58 -8.32 0.57
N ILE A 102 12.49 -8.19 1.88
CA ILE A 102 12.88 -9.24 2.84
C ILE A 102 11.70 -10.13 3.24
N GLY A 103 10.48 -9.62 3.13
CA GLY A 103 9.27 -10.37 3.49
C GLY A 103 8.01 -9.51 3.51
N ALA A 104 6.89 -10.12 3.84
CA ALA A 104 5.60 -9.45 3.95
C ALA A 104 4.71 -10.12 5.00
N ILE A 105 3.87 -9.30 5.64
CA ILE A 105 2.68 -9.76 6.36
C ILE A 105 1.47 -9.39 5.51
N TYR A 106 0.63 -10.36 5.18
CA TYR A 106 -0.62 -10.12 4.48
C TYR A 106 -1.80 -10.19 5.45
N VAL A 107 -2.45 -9.04 5.65
CA VAL A 107 -3.59 -8.89 6.56
C VAL A 107 -4.87 -9.20 5.83
N VAL A 108 -5.58 -10.23 6.29
CA VAL A 108 -6.89 -10.64 5.76
C VAL A 108 -8.01 -10.33 6.75
N ARG A 109 -9.19 -10.09 6.24
CA ARG A 109 -10.40 -9.86 7.03
C ARG A 109 -11.59 -10.54 6.35
N ASP A 110 -12.59 -10.94 7.12
CA ASP A 110 -13.85 -11.47 6.59
C ASP A 110 -14.44 -10.47 5.57
N PRO A 111 -14.67 -10.89 4.31
CA PRO A 111 -15.14 -10.01 3.24
C PRO A 111 -16.49 -9.34 3.57
N ARG A 112 -17.34 -9.99 4.36
CA ARG A 112 -18.61 -9.41 4.84
C ARG A 112 -18.38 -8.16 5.69
N ASN A 113 -17.36 -8.19 6.53
CA ASN A 113 -16.95 -7.04 7.34
C ASN A 113 -16.21 -5.97 6.50
N VAL A 114 -15.53 -6.39 5.44
CA VAL A 114 -14.89 -5.46 4.50
C VAL A 114 -15.95 -4.65 3.75
N ILE A 115 -17.02 -5.29 3.24
CA ILE A 115 -18.14 -4.61 2.57
C ILE A 115 -18.72 -3.52 3.47
N THR A 116 -19.07 -3.84 4.71
CA THR A 116 -19.61 -2.86 5.67
C THR A 116 -18.65 -1.68 5.86
N SER A 117 -17.36 -1.95 5.96
CA SER A 117 -16.34 -0.91 6.12
C SER A 117 -16.14 -0.06 4.86
N LEU A 118 -16.30 -0.63 3.67
CA LEU A 118 -16.26 0.09 2.39
C LEU A 118 -17.47 1.01 2.24
N LYS A 119 -18.66 0.50 2.52
CA LYS A 119 -19.90 1.31 2.53
C LYS A 119 -19.74 2.57 3.36
N ASN A 120 -19.32 2.42 4.60
CA ASN A 120 -19.17 3.55 5.52
C ASN A 120 -18.04 4.52 5.11
N HIS A 121 -16.99 4.02 4.47
CA HIS A 121 -15.84 4.85 4.13
C HIS A 121 -16.00 5.64 2.83
N TYR A 122 -16.71 5.06 1.86
CA TYR A 122 -16.91 5.64 0.54
C TYR A 122 -18.37 6.06 0.30
N GLU A 123 -19.21 6.01 1.35
CA GLU A 123 -20.65 6.36 1.29
C GLU A 123 -21.42 5.58 0.22
N LEU A 124 -21.10 4.27 0.11
CA LEU A 124 -21.69 3.38 -0.88
C LEU A 124 -22.91 2.64 -0.34
N ASN A 125 -23.84 2.29 -1.22
CA ASN A 125 -24.87 1.29 -0.92
C ASN A 125 -24.33 -0.14 -1.07
N ASP A 126 -25.13 -1.17 -0.74
CA ASP A 126 -24.71 -2.59 -0.76
C ASP A 126 -24.27 -3.05 -2.14
N GLU A 127 -25.03 -2.71 -3.17
CA GLU A 127 -24.76 -3.08 -4.56
C GLU A 127 -23.46 -2.45 -5.07
N GLN A 128 -23.27 -1.16 -4.79
CA GLN A 128 -22.04 -0.43 -5.16
C GLN A 128 -20.81 -1.01 -4.46
N ALA A 129 -20.91 -1.32 -3.16
CA ALA A 129 -19.82 -1.89 -2.38
C ALA A 129 -19.46 -3.30 -2.88
N LEU A 130 -20.47 -4.12 -3.20
CA LEU A 130 -20.26 -5.44 -3.78
C LEU A 130 -19.59 -5.34 -5.15
N LYS A 131 -20.11 -4.49 -6.04
CA LYS A 131 -19.51 -4.23 -7.36
C LYS A 131 -18.07 -3.75 -7.25
N TRP A 132 -17.80 -2.88 -6.29
CA TRP A 132 -16.45 -2.39 -6.02
C TRP A 132 -15.50 -3.53 -5.60
N MET A 133 -15.95 -4.42 -4.72
CA MET A 133 -15.15 -5.59 -4.27
C MET A 133 -14.95 -6.64 -5.36
N MET A 134 -15.95 -6.86 -6.21
CA MET A 134 -15.89 -7.87 -7.29
C MET A 134 -15.11 -7.41 -8.52
N ASN A 135 -14.72 -6.15 -8.57
CA ASN A 135 -13.99 -5.63 -9.72
C ASN A 135 -12.49 -5.95 -9.59
N GLU A 136 -12.05 -6.95 -10.33
CA GLU A 136 -10.64 -7.39 -10.38
C GLU A 136 -9.67 -6.32 -10.93
N LYS A 137 -10.19 -5.30 -11.60
CA LYS A 137 -9.41 -4.19 -12.18
C LYS A 137 -9.57 -2.88 -11.40
N ASN A 138 -9.98 -2.95 -10.15
CA ASN A 138 -10.09 -1.75 -9.33
C ASN A 138 -8.71 -1.18 -8.99
N PHE A 139 -8.60 0.12 -9.26
CA PHE A 139 -7.46 0.92 -8.86
C PHE A 139 -7.92 1.94 -7.82
N ILE A 140 -7.26 2.01 -6.68
CA ILE A 140 -7.41 3.15 -5.78
C ILE A 140 -6.47 4.23 -6.28
N TYR A 141 -7.04 5.24 -6.89
CA TYR A 141 -6.32 6.38 -7.42
C TYR A 141 -6.89 7.67 -6.82
N ASP A 142 -6.02 8.48 -6.23
CA ASP A 142 -6.34 9.81 -5.75
C ASP A 142 -5.54 10.81 -6.58
N VAL A 143 -6.23 11.49 -7.51
CA VAL A 143 -5.61 12.44 -8.44
C VAL A 143 -4.92 13.59 -7.70
N GLU A 144 -5.55 14.11 -6.65
CA GLU A 144 -5.04 15.26 -5.90
C GLU A 144 -3.84 14.88 -5.03
N LYS A 145 -3.89 13.71 -4.40
CA LYS A 145 -2.83 13.23 -3.48
C LYS A 145 -1.84 12.31 -4.17
N PHE A 146 -2.03 12.01 -5.45
CA PHE A 146 -1.18 11.09 -6.20
C PHE A 146 -0.91 9.79 -5.44
N LYS A 147 -1.94 9.24 -4.81
CA LYS A 147 -1.87 7.92 -4.23
C LYS A 147 -1.95 6.92 -5.36
N VAL A 148 -0.80 6.45 -5.72
CA VAL A 148 -0.63 5.58 -6.86
C VAL A 148 -1.24 4.22 -6.55
N LEU A 149 -2.04 3.81 -7.48
CA LEU A 149 -2.40 2.46 -7.87
C LEU A 149 -2.21 1.37 -6.82
N SER A 150 -3.28 0.96 -6.25
CA SER A 150 -3.37 -0.35 -5.63
C SER A 150 -4.16 -1.28 -6.54
N LEU A 151 -3.50 -2.26 -7.12
CA LEU A 151 -4.16 -3.35 -7.80
C LEU A 151 -4.77 -4.24 -6.71
N ILE A 152 -6.09 -4.19 -6.59
CA ILE A 152 -6.81 -4.94 -5.56
C ILE A 152 -7.25 -6.24 -6.19
N HIS A 153 -6.60 -7.35 -5.82
CA HIS A 153 -7.10 -8.67 -6.08
C HIS A 153 -7.72 -9.26 -4.81
N ILE A 154 -8.91 -9.78 -4.98
CA ILE A 154 -9.50 -10.71 -4.02
C ILE A 154 -9.12 -12.13 -4.46
#